data_281350539803ee9cc7ca0cc52d528fc2
#
_entry.id   281350539803ee9cc7ca0cc52d528fc2
#
_cell.length_a   1.000
_cell.length_b   1.000
_cell.length_c   1.000
_cell.angle_alpha   90.00
_cell.angle_beta   90.00
_cell.angle_gamma   90.00
#
_symmetry.space_group_name_H-M   'P 1'
#
loop_
_entity.id
_entity.type
_entity.pdbx_description
1 polymer ?
#
loop_
_entity_poly.entity_id
_entity_poly.type
_entity_poly.pdbx_seq_one_letter_code
_entity_poly.pdbx_strand_id
1 'polypeptide(L)'
;WVGGITSLVAALMATQQNDIKKILAYSTLSQLGYMVMAVGLIAPEAGMFHLFTHAWFKALLFLGSGAVIYACHHEQDIWKMGGLLKKMPITAITFLIGTLSLTAVPFTSGFYSKENILIAAKDSPLLYIAVGVAALTTFYMFRLFFIAFLGKARDHGSKVAKEVPVVMWAPLALLTAAAIASPFFSQFFPTNGHVEVHAVPHFGDKLVLMSLGAFATGFVFAFLLYFGKDKEPISIPLFRNKFYLDIIYQRLVTVFQDAVAALVHFFDEFIIGGLLVDGATRSAQGVGNIFRRFAQNGSLSSYAYLMGLGAVLVIYFTVFAK
;
A
#
# COMPACT_ATOMS: atom_id res chain seq x y z
N TRP A 1 -11.52 12.47 9.47
CA TRP A 1 -12.24 12.27 8.20
C TRP A 1 -11.41 11.57 7.13
N VAL A 2 -10.12 11.92 6.95
CA VAL A 2 -9.21 11.22 6.00
C VAL A 2 -9.14 9.73 6.34
N GLY A 3 -8.91 9.40 7.62
CA GLY A 3 -8.85 8.00 8.08
C GLY A 3 -10.17 7.26 7.87
N GLY A 4 -11.31 7.88 8.23
CA GLY A 4 -12.63 7.28 8.04
C GLY A 4 -12.98 7.00 6.58
N ILE A 5 -12.74 7.96 5.68
CA ILE A 5 -12.98 7.81 4.24
C ILE A 5 -12.04 6.74 3.66
N THR A 6 -10.75 6.77 4.00
CA THR A 6 -9.79 5.75 3.57
C THR A 6 -10.22 4.35 3.99
N SER A 7 -10.66 4.22 5.25
CA SER A 7 -11.15 2.96 5.80
C SER A 7 -12.34 2.42 5.00
N LEU A 8 -13.34 3.27 4.72
CA LEU A 8 -14.53 2.91 3.96
C LEU A 8 -14.21 2.52 2.52
N VAL A 9 -13.47 3.37 1.80
CA VAL A 9 -13.11 3.14 0.39
C VAL A 9 -12.31 1.85 0.24
N ALA A 10 -11.31 1.63 1.10
CA ALA A 10 -10.53 0.40 1.08
C ALA A 10 -11.37 -0.85 1.40
N ALA A 11 -12.29 -0.78 2.37
CA ALA A 11 -13.21 -1.88 2.67
C ALA A 11 -14.12 -2.22 1.47
N LEU A 12 -14.67 -1.22 0.79
CA LEU A 12 -15.48 -1.41 -0.42
C LEU A 12 -14.67 -2.07 -1.54
N MET A 13 -13.41 -1.65 -1.76
CA MET A 13 -12.52 -2.31 -2.72
C MET A 13 -12.28 -3.79 -2.36
N ALA A 14 -12.04 -4.09 -1.07
CA ALA A 14 -11.78 -5.45 -0.61
C ALA A 14 -12.94 -6.40 -0.90
N THR A 15 -14.20 -5.93 -0.90
CA THR A 15 -15.39 -6.76 -1.16
C THR A 15 -15.41 -7.39 -2.54
N GLN A 16 -14.77 -6.78 -3.54
CA GLN A 16 -14.82 -7.18 -4.94
C GLN A 16 -13.48 -7.70 -5.50
N GLN A 17 -12.43 -7.81 -4.66
CA GLN A 17 -11.18 -8.43 -5.09
C GLN A 17 -11.32 -9.96 -5.06
N ASN A 18 -10.65 -10.62 -6.01
CA ASN A 18 -10.62 -12.08 -6.11
C ASN A 18 -9.25 -12.65 -5.73
N ASP A 19 -8.21 -11.85 -5.74
CA ASP A 19 -6.87 -12.21 -5.31
C ASP A 19 -6.79 -12.17 -3.78
N ILE A 20 -6.44 -13.32 -3.14
CA ILE A 20 -6.36 -13.48 -1.69
C ILE A 20 -5.43 -12.44 -1.04
N LYS A 21 -4.29 -12.12 -1.67
CA LYS A 21 -3.36 -11.11 -1.17
C LYS A 21 -3.94 -9.70 -1.30
N LYS A 22 -4.63 -9.39 -2.41
CA LYS A 22 -5.25 -8.08 -2.61
C LYS A 22 -6.39 -7.84 -1.62
N ILE A 23 -7.21 -8.86 -1.33
CA ILE A 23 -8.24 -8.76 -0.28
C ILE A 23 -7.59 -8.37 1.05
N LEU A 24 -6.53 -9.06 1.47
CA LEU A 24 -5.81 -8.78 2.71
C LEU A 24 -5.11 -7.42 2.70
N ALA A 25 -4.57 -6.99 1.56
CA ALA A 25 -3.91 -5.68 1.41
C ALA A 25 -4.91 -4.52 1.57
N TYR A 26 -6.06 -4.56 0.88
CA TYR A 26 -7.11 -3.55 1.06
C TYR A 26 -7.73 -3.60 2.44
N SER A 27 -7.82 -4.77 3.03
CA SER A 27 -8.19 -4.93 4.43
C SER A 27 -7.18 -4.25 5.36
N THR A 28 -5.88 -4.35 5.09
CA THR A 28 -4.85 -3.64 5.86
C THR A 28 -5.01 -2.13 5.72
N LEU A 29 -5.17 -1.63 4.50
CA LEU A 29 -5.39 -0.21 4.24
C LEU A 29 -6.64 0.31 4.97
N SER A 30 -7.72 -0.47 5.00
CA SER A 30 -8.92 -0.15 5.77
C SER A 30 -8.65 -0.04 7.26
N GLN A 31 -7.91 -0.99 7.86
CA GLN A 31 -7.59 -0.95 9.29
C GLN A 31 -6.62 0.18 9.64
N LEU A 32 -5.65 0.51 8.78
CA LEU A 32 -4.81 1.69 8.94
C LEU A 32 -5.66 2.98 8.91
N GLY A 33 -6.67 3.04 8.06
CA GLY A 33 -7.65 4.13 8.07
C GLY A 33 -8.37 4.27 9.42
N TYR A 34 -8.72 3.14 10.07
CA TYR A 34 -9.26 3.16 11.44
C TYR A 34 -8.30 3.78 12.46
N MET A 35 -7.02 3.41 12.38
CA MET A 35 -6.00 3.94 13.30
C MET A 35 -5.79 5.43 13.11
N VAL A 36 -5.73 5.89 11.84
CA VAL A 36 -5.64 7.33 11.51
C VAL A 36 -6.89 8.08 12.01
N MET A 37 -8.07 7.48 11.88
CA MET A 37 -9.31 8.04 12.41
C MET A 37 -9.26 8.17 13.94
N ALA A 38 -8.75 7.17 14.66
CA ALA A 38 -8.58 7.22 16.11
C ALA A 38 -7.64 8.36 16.55
N VAL A 39 -6.50 8.51 15.85
CA VAL A 39 -5.58 9.64 16.09
C VAL A 39 -6.26 10.98 15.85
N GLY A 40 -7.04 11.11 14.78
CA GLY A 40 -7.80 12.31 14.46
C GLY A 40 -8.94 12.61 15.45
N LEU A 41 -9.40 11.62 16.22
CA LEU A 41 -10.35 11.73 17.32
C LEU A 41 -9.69 11.95 18.69
N ILE A 42 -8.39 12.29 18.70
CA ILE A 42 -7.59 12.54 19.90
C ILE A 42 -7.51 11.30 20.83
N ALA A 43 -7.49 10.10 20.20
CA ALA A 43 -7.33 8.83 20.89
C ALA A 43 -6.19 8.00 20.27
N PRO A 44 -4.94 8.52 20.25
CA PRO A 44 -3.80 7.82 19.65
C PRO A 44 -3.52 6.48 20.34
N GLU A 45 -3.79 6.34 21.64
CA GLU A 45 -3.61 5.11 22.41
C GLU A 45 -4.49 3.97 21.87
N ALA A 46 -5.75 4.26 21.56
CA ALA A 46 -6.65 3.30 20.93
C ALA A 46 -6.15 2.88 19.55
N GLY A 47 -5.64 3.83 18.76
CA GLY A 47 -5.01 3.58 17.48
C GLY A 47 -3.76 2.70 17.58
N MET A 48 -2.87 3.00 18.54
CA MET A 48 -1.64 2.24 18.78
C MET A 48 -1.92 0.84 19.34
N PHE A 49 -2.88 0.70 20.24
CA PHE A 49 -3.30 -0.61 20.72
C PHE A 49 -3.87 -1.46 19.60
N HIS A 50 -4.67 -0.86 18.72
CA HIS A 50 -5.15 -1.56 17.53
C HIS A 50 -4.01 -1.90 16.55
N LEU A 51 -3.01 -1.05 16.38
CA LEU A 51 -1.81 -1.35 15.58
C LEU A 51 -1.06 -2.57 16.14
N PHE A 52 -0.89 -2.64 17.45
CA PHE A 52 -0.22 -3.76 18.10
C PHE A 52 -0.96 -5.09 17.88
N THR A 53 -2.26 -5.13 18.17
CA THR A 53 -3.06 -6.35 17.95
C THR A 53 -3.16 -6.71 16.47
N HIS A 54 -3.29 -5.70 15.60
CA HIS A 54 -3.36 -5.82 14.16
C HIS A 54 -2.11 -6.47 13.56
N ALA A 55 -0.93 -6.15 14.08
CA ALA A 55 0.33 -6.72 13.59
C ALA A 55 0.32 -8.26 13.70
N TRP A 56 -0.15 -8.81 14.82
CA TRP A 56 -0.20 -10.25 15.04
C TRP A 56 -1.19 -10.96 14.11
N PHE A 57 -2.44 -10.54 14.09
CA PHE A 57 -3.43 -11.24 13.26
C PHE A 57 -3.26 -10.95 11.76
N LYS A 58 -2.65 -9.83 11.37
CA LYS A 58 -2.34 -9.58 9.94
C LYS A 58 -1.15 -10.40 9.47
N ALA A 59 -0.09 -10.48 10.25
CA ALA A 59 1.01 -11.38 9.93
C ALA A 59 0.51 -12.82 9.79
N LEU A 60 -0.36 -13.27 10.70
CA LEU A 60 -1.00 -14.58 10.64
C LEU A 60 -1.80 -14.80 9.33
N LEU A 61 -2.63 -13.85 8.95
CA LEU A 61 -3.44 -13.93 7.73
C LEU A 61 -2.59 -13.91 6.45
N PHE A 62 -1.55 -13.05 6.39
CA PHE A 62 -0.68 -12.99 5.22
C PHE A 62 0.21 -14.23 5.08
N LEU A 63 0.80 -14.72 6.17
CA LEU A 63 1.56 -15.96 6.14
C LEU A 63 0.65 -17.16 5.85
N GLY A 64 -0.56 -17.18 6.40
CA GLY A 64 -1.57 -18.18 6.07
C GLY A 64 -2.00 -18.15 4.61
N SER A 65 -2.16 -16.95 4.02
CA SER A 65 -2.42 -16.84 2.58
C SER A 65 -1.23 -17.32 1.73
N GLY A 66 0.01 -17.07 2.19
CA GLY A 66 1.21 -17.61 1.57
C GLY A 66 1.24 -19.14 1.57
N ALA A 67 0.86 -19.77 2.70
CA ALA A 67 0.74 -21.22 2.83
C ALA A 67 -0.33 -21.79 1.87
N VAL A 68 -1.48 -21.12 1.75
CA VAL A 68 -2.54 -21.50 0.79
C VAL A 68 -2.05 -21.43 -0.65
N ILE A 69 -1.40 -20.32 -1.03
CA ILE A 69 -0.87 -20.10 -2.37
C ILE A 69 0.19 -21.16 -2.70
N TYR A 70 1.09 -21.46 -1.77
CA TYR A 70 2.08 -22.51 -1.92
C TYR A 70 1.45 -23.88 -2.18
N ALA A 71 0.45 -24.26 -1.36
CA ALA A 71 -0.24 -25.54 -1.50
C ALA A 71 -1.10 -25.64 -2.77
N CYS A 72 -1.58 -24.51 -3.29
CA CYS A 72 -2.37 -24.41 -4.52
C CYS A 72 -1.52 -24.11 -5.77
N HIS A 73 -0.23 -24.44 -5.77
CA HIS A 73 0.68 -24.25 -6.92
C HIS A 73 0.70 -22.81 -7.45
N HIS A 74 0.83 -21.82 -6.57
CA HIS A 74 0.90 -20.38 -6.83
C HIS A 74 -0.39 -19.73 -7.33
N GLU A 75 -1.54 -20.43 -7.25
CA GLU A 75 -2.84 -19.80 -7.54
C GLU A 75 -3.19 -18.78 -6.46
N GLN A 76 -3.68 -17.61 -6.87
CA GLN A 76 -4.07 -16.51 -5.98
C GLN A 76 -5.56 -16.18 -6.06
N ASP A 77 -6.25 -16.62 -7.10
CA ASP A 77 -7.68 -16.39 -7.28
C ASP A 77 -8.48 -17.33 -6.36
N ILE A 78 -9.22 -16.72 -5.40
CA ILE A 78 -10.05 -17.48 -4.46
C ILE A 78 -11.12 -18.34 -5.15
N TRP A 79 -11.59 -17.94 -6.34
CA TRP A 79 -12.58 -18.70 -7.10
C TRP A 79 -12.02 -19.97 -7.75
N LYS A 80 -10.72 -20.08 -7.87
CA LYS A 80 -10.05 -21.32 -8.30
C LYS A 80 -9.65 -22.22 -7.14
N MET A 81 -9.72 -21.69 -5.90
CA MET A 81 -9.54 -22.45 -4.66
C MET A 81 -10.82 -23.20 -4.27
N GLY A 82 -10.86 -23.79 -3.08
CA GLY A 82 -12.02 -24.41 -2.47
C GLY A 82 -11.70 -25.73 -1.80
N GLY A 83 -12.48 -26.08 -0.74
CA GLY A 83 -12.34 -27.32 -0.01
C GLY A 83 -11.04 -27.48 0.77
N LEU A 84 -10.32 -26.39 1.05
CA LEU A 84 -9.01 -26.42 1.70
C LEU A 84 -9.09 -26.77 3.19
N LEU A 85 -10.23 -26.56 3.85
CA LEU A 85 -10.40 -26.86 5.28
C LEU A 85 -10.03 -28.32 5.62
N LYS A 86 -10.44 -29.27 4.79
CA LYS A 86 -10.16 -30.71 5.01
C LYS A 86 -8.73 -31.09 4.62
N LYS A 87 -8.08 -30.34 3.73
CA LYS A 87 -6.76 -30.64 3.17
C LYS A 87 -5.62 -29.98 3.91
N MET A 88 -5.90 -28.81 4.47
CA MET A 88 -4.97 -27.96 5.22
C MET A 88 -5.59 -27.52 6.54
N PRO A 89 -5.91 -28.45 7.46
CA PRO A 89 -6.68 -28.14 8.66
C PRO A 89 -5.94 -27.18 9.60
N ILE A 90 -4.62 -27.28 9.75
CA ILE A 90 -3.83 -26.39 10.61
C ILE A 90 -3.84 -24.98 10.02
N THR A 91 -3.51 -24.84 8.74
CA THR A 91 -3.55 -23.54 8.04
C THR A 91 -4.95 -22.95 8.05
N ALA A 92 -5.99 -23.74 7.84
CA ALA A 92 -7.37 -23.26 7.84
C ALA A 92 -7.84 -22.77 9.20
N ILE A 93 -7.52 -23.49 10.30
CA ILE A 93 -7.89 -23.09 11.66
C ILE A 93 -7.14 -21.83 12.07
N THR A 94 -5.84 -21.74 11.81
CA THR A 94 -5.03 -20.54 12.13
C THR A 94 -5.51 -19.33 11.34
N PHE A 95 -5.84 -19.51 10.06
CA PHE A 95 -6.43 -18.45 9.22
C PHE A 95 -7.83 -18.03 9.74
N LEU A 96 -8.65 -18.97 10.19
CA LEU A 96 -9.95 -18.67 10.80
C LEU A 96 -9.78 -17.83 12.07
N ILE A 97 -8.85 -18.18 12.96
CA ILE A 97 -8.58 -17.40 14.18
C ILE A 97 -8.13 -15.98 13.83
N GLY A 98 -7.25 -15.82 12.84
CA GLY A 98 -6.89 -14.50 12.32
C GLY A 98 -8.09 -13.73 11.74
N THR A 99 -8.98 -14.42 11.04
CA THR A 99 -10.23 -13.84 10.50
C THR A 99 -11.16 -13.40 11.63
N LEU A 100 -11.39 -14.23 12.64
CA LEU A 100 -12.21 -13.88 13.81
C LEU A 100 -11.62 -12.68 14.56
N SER A 101 -10.30 -12.64 14.72
CA SER A 101 -9.62 -11.50 15.34
C SER A 101 -9.82 -10.22 14.52
N LEU A 102 -9.62 -10.28 13.21
CA LEU A 102 -9.80 -9.12 12.33
C LEU A 102 -11.25 -8.62 12.32
N THR A 103 -12.23 -9.51 12.37
CA THR A 103 -13.66 -9.19 12.35
C THR A 103 -14.22 -8.80 13.71
N ALA A 104 -13.34 -8.73 14.73
CA ALA A 104 -13.69 -8.33 16.08
C ALA A 104 -14.78 -9.20 16.73
N VAL A 105 -14.64 -10.53 16.61
CA VAL A 105 -15.49 -11.47 17.36
C VAL A 105 -15.14 -11.37 18.85
N PRO A 106 -16.11 -11.44 19.76
CA PRO A 106 -15.86 -11.43 21.21
C PRO A 106 -14.75 -12.38 21.62
N PHE A 107 -13.96 -11.99 22.59
CA PHE A 107 -12.79 -12.70 23.13
C PHE A 107 -11.58 -12.82 22.18
N THR A 108 -11.61 -12.18 21.01
CA THR A 108 -10.45 -12.07 20.13
C THR A 108 -9.75 -10.72 20.30
N SER A 109 -8.48 -10.62 19.90
CA SER A 109 -7.69 -9.40 20.06
C SER A 109 -8.27 -8.18 19.34
N GLY A 110 -8.83 -8.39 18.14
CA GLY A 110 -9.46 -7.33 17.38
C GLY A 110 -10.74 -6.78 18.02
N PHE A 111 -11.46 -7.58 18.81
CA PHE A 111 -12.62 -7.10 19.55
C PHE A 111 -12.23 -6.00 20.54
N TYR A 112 -11.26 -6.29 21.40
CA TYR A 112 -10.81 -5.34 22.40
C TYR A 112 -10.24 -4.05 21.78
N SER A 113 -9.42 -4.17 20.77
CA SER A 113 -8.77 -3.02 20.18
C SER A 113 -9.68 -2.17 19.29
N LYS A 114 -10.61 -2.78 18.53
CA LYS A 114 -11.60 -2.03 17.74
C LYS A 114 -12.63 -1.32 18.61
N GLU A 115 -13.07 -1.95 19.69
CA GLU A 115 -14.05 -1.36 20.59
C GLU A 115 -13.52 -0.04 21.17
N ASN A 116 -12.23 0.04 21.53
CA ASN A 116 -11.61 1.29 21.97
C ASN A 116 -11.67 2.40 20.91
N ILE A 117 -11.54 2.05 19.62
CA ILE A 117 -11.71 3.04 18.53
C ILE A 117 -13.17 3.47 18.39
N LEU A 118 -14.13 2.56 18.54
CA LEU A 118 -15.56 2.90 18.52
C LEU A 118 -15.94 3.79 19.69
N ILE A 119 -15.38 3.54 20.89
CA ILE A 119 -15.56 4.41 22.07
C ILE A 119 -15.04 5.82 21.77
N ALA A 120 -13.86 5.95 21.15
CA ALA A 120 -13.33 7.25 20.75
C ALA A 120 -14.22 7.97 19.70
N ALA A 121 -14.94 7.23 18.89
CA ALA A 121 -15.82 7.77 17.86
C ALA A 121 -17.27 8.02 18.31
N LYS A 122 -17.65 7.68 19.57
CA LYS A 122 -19.04 7.62 20.05
C LYS A 122 -19.86 8.91 19.82
N ASP A 123 -19.21 10.07 19.97
CA ASP A 123 -19.85 11.38 19.85
C ASP A 123 -19.62 12.02 18.46
N SER A 124 -19.11 11.26 17.49
CA SER A 124 -18.79 11.73 16.15
C SER A 124 -19.61 10.98 15.08
N PRO A 125 -19.98 11.64 13.97
CA PRO A 125 -20.56 10.96 12.80
C PRO A 125 -19.67 9.83 12.24
N LEU A 126 -18.38 9.84 12.54
CA LEU A 126 -17.42 8.81 12.14
C LEU A 126 -17.74 7.43 12.76
N LEU A 127 -18.51 7.37 13.84
CA LEU A 127 -19.01 6.13 14.42
C LEU A 127 -19.79 5.30 13.39
N TYR A 128 -20.66 5.93 12.61
CA TYR A 128 -21.46 5.20 11.62
C TYR A 128 -20.59 4.65 10.47
N ILE A 129 -19.56 5.39 10.09
CA ILE A 129 -18.57 4.91 9.11
C ILE A 129 -17.81 3.71 9.70
N ALA A 130 -17.35 3.83 10.95
CA ALA A 130 -16.64 2.76 11.64
C ALA A 130 -17.49 1.47 11.72
N VAL A 131 -18.73 1.56 12.18
CA VAL A 131 -19.65 0.42 12.25
C VAL A 131 -19.92 -0.19 10.87
N GLY A 132 -20.14 0.65 9.86
CA GLY A 132 -20.33 0.20 8.48
C GLY A 132 -19.10 -0.55 7.94
N VAL A 133 -17.89 -0.03 8.20
CA VAL A 133 -16.63 -0.68 7.82
C VAL A 133 -16.41 -1.99 8.60
N ALA A 134 -16.84 -2.08 9.86
CA ALA A 134 -16.78 -3.33 10.61
C ALA A 134 -17.66 -4.42 9.95
N ALA A 135 -18.88 -4.07 9.49
CA ALA A 135 -19.73 -4.99 8.75
C ALA A 135 -19.11 -5.42 7.41
N LEU A 136 -18.52 -4.46 6.64
CA LEU A 136 -17.82 -4.77 5.40
C LEU A 136 -16.58 -5.65 5.65
N THR A 137 -15.85 -5.42 6.75
CA THR A 137 -14.70 -6.24 7.14
C THR A 137 -15.11 -7.69 7.35
N THR A 138 -16.19 -7.91 8.08
CA THR A 138 -16.74 -9.25 8.30
C THR A 138 -17.19 -9.87 6.97
N PHE A 139 -17.89 -9.09 6.16
CA PHE A 139 -18.40 -9.56 4.87
C PHE A 139 -17.26 -10.05 3.94
N TYR A 140 -16.22 -9.26 3.66
CA TYR A 140 -15.19 -9.69 2.72
C TYR A 140 -14.27 -10.78 3.29
N MET A 141 -14.04 -10.81 4.60
CA MET A 141 -13.23 -11.86 5.21
C MET A 141 -13.94 -13.22 5.21
N PHE A 142 -15.24 -13.25 5.55
CA PHE A 142 -16.01 -14.49 5.47
C PHE A 142 -16.31 -14.89 4.01
N ARG A 143 -16.50 -13.93 3.09
CA ARG A 143 -16.50 -14.23 1.66
C ARG A 143 -15.24 -14.99 1.24
N LEU A 144 -14.06 -14.47 1.58
CA LEU A 144 -12.78 -15.14 1.30
C LEU A 144 -12.75 -16.55 1.94
N PHE A 145 -13.10 -16.65 3.21
CA PHE A 145 -13.05 -17.92 3.94
C PHE A 145 -14.00 -18.97 3.35
N PHE A 146 -15.23 -18.61 3.05
CA PHE A 146 -16.22 -19.51 2.46
C PHE A 146 -15.81 -20.00 1.08
N ILE A 147 -15.27 -19.13 0.25
CA ILE A 147 -14.86 -19.49 -1.10
C ILE A 147 -13.59 -20.35 -1.12
N ALA A 148 -12.55 -19.96 -0.36
CA ALA A 148 -11.25 -20.64 -0.42
C ALA A 148 -11.18 -21.89 0.43
N PHE A 149 -11.74 -21.89 1.65
CA PHE A 149 -11.58 -23.00 2.58
C PHE A 149 -12.76 -23.98 2.59
N LEU A 150 -13.96 -23.49 2.29
CA LEU A 150 -15.17 -24.33 2.26
C LEU A 150 -15.56 -24.70 0.82
N GLY A 151 -16.63 -25.45 0.68
CA GLY A 151 -17.13 -25.88 -0.62
C GLY A 151 -16.31 -26.99 -1.28
N LYS A 152 -16.36 -27.05 -2.62
CA LYS A 152 -15.66 -28.05 -3.43
C LYS A 152 -14.37 -27.47 -3.98
N ALA A 153 -13.33 -28.32 -4.09
CA ALA A 153 -12.09 -27.95 -4.78
C ALA A 153 -12.36 -27.75 -6.28
N ARG A 154 -12.03 -26.56 -6.82
CA ARG A 154 -12.41 -26.14 -8.17
C ARG A 154 -11.31 -26.38 -9.19
N ASP A 155 -10.08 -26.04 -8.89
CA ASP A 155 -8.94 -26.22 -9.80
C ASP A 155 -8.06 -27.39 -9.39
N HIS A 156 -7.15 -27.82 -10.30
CA HIS A 156 -6.20 -28.88 -10.06
C HIS A 156 -5.36 -28.64 -8.82
N GLY A 157 -4.82 -27.43 -8.66
CA GLY A 157 -4.04 -27.02 -7.48
C GLY A 157 -4.79 -27.26 -6.18
N SER A 158 -6.03 -26.79 -6.09
CA SER A 158 -6.86 -27.01 -4.91
C SER A 158 -7.27 -28.47 -4.69
N LYS A 159 -7.35 -29.29 -5.76
CA LYS A 159 -7.65 -30.73 -5.66
C LYS A 159 -6.51 -31.55 -5.06
N VAL A 160 -5.26 -31.19 -5.38
CA VAL A 160 -4.06 -31.89 -4.89
C VAL A 160 -3.41 -31.26 -3.67
N ALA A 161 -3.92 -30.13 -3.21
CA ALA A 161 -3.41 -29.40 -2.05
C ALA A 161 -3.30 -30.32 -0.82
N LYS A 162 -2.22 -30.14 -0.06
CA LYS A 162 -1.93 -30.79 1.21
C LYS A 162 -1.47 -29.77 2.22
N GLU A 163 -1.49 -30.14 3.51
CA GLU A 163 -0.94 -29.28 4.55
C GLU A 163 0.53 -28.94 4.27
N VAL A 164 0.91 -27.71 4.58
CA VAL A 164 2.27 -27.22 4.35
C VAL A 164 3.26 -27.80 5.36
N PRO A 165 4.57 -27.83 5.05
CA PRO A 165 5.58 -28.32 5.98
C PRO A 165 5.58 -27.59 7.33
N VAL A 166 6.11 -28.25 8.38
CA VAL A 166 6.18 -27.70 9.75
C VAL A 166 6.82 -26.31 9.79
N VAL A 167 7.87 -26.08 9.00
CA VAL A 167 8.57 -24.79 8.91
C VAL A 167 7.61 -23.65 8.51
N MET A 168 6.54 -23.92 7.77
CA MET A 168 5.54 -22.92 7.37
C MET A 168 4.40 -22.81 8.37
N TRP A 169 3.86 -23.91 8.88
CA TRP A 169 2.72 -23.83 9.80
C TRP A 169 3.11 -23.52 11.27
N ALA A 170 4.34 -23.83 11.72
CA ALA A 170 4.77 -23.51 13.08
C ALA A 170 4.76 -21.99 13.38
N PRO A 171 5.24 -21.10 12.47
CA PRO A 171 5.04 -19.66 12.62
C PRO A 171 3.56 -19.24 12.69
N LEU A 172 2.66 -19.91 11.94
CA LEU A 172 1.23 -19.64 12.02
C LEU A 172 0.67 -19.96 13.40
N ALA A 173 1.08 -21.09 13.98
CA ALA A 173 0.68 -21.47 15.34
C ALA A 173 1.17 -20.47 16.39
N LEU A 174 2.43 -20.03 16.27
CA LEU A 174 3.01 -19.00 17.16
C LEU A 174 2.26 -17.67 17.06
N LEU A 175 2.00 -17.21 15.83
CA LEU A 175 1.25 -15.97 15.60
C LEU A 175 -0.21 -16.09 16.08
N THR A 176 -0.81 -17.28 16.00
CA THR A 176 -2.13 -17.55 16.55
C THR A 176 -2.13 -17.38 18.06
N ALA A 177 -1.16 -17.96 18.75
CA ALA A 177 -1.01 -17.81 20.20
C ALA A 177 -0.77 -16.33 20.58
N ALA A 178 0.08 -15.62 19.83
CA ALA A 178 0.33 -14.18 20.05
C ALA A 178 -0.94 -13.34 19.78
N ALA A 179 -1.70 -13.64 18.74
CA ALA A 179 -2.95 -12.95 18.45
C ALA A 179 -3.99 -13.14 19.56
N ILE A 180 -4.07 -14.33 20.15
CA ILE A 180 -4.96 -14.61 21.30
C ILE A 180 -4.47 -13.92 22.57
N ALA A 181 -3.15 -13.91 22.81
CA ALA A 181 -2.55 -13.36 24.02
C ALA A 181 -2.48 -11.81 24.00
N SER A 182 -2.48 -11.18 22.82
CA SER A 182 -2.24 -9.73 22.66
C SER A 182 -3.19 -8.82 23.44
N PRO A 183 -4.46 -9.14 23.73
CA PRO A 183 -5.31 -8.29 24.55
C PRO A 183 -4.80 -8.09 25.99
N PHE A 184 -4.12 -9.09 26.54
CA PHE A 184 -3.57 -9.02 27.90
C PHE A 184 -2.45 -8.00 28.06
N PHE A 185 -1.90 -7.52 26.94
CA PHE A 185 -0.89 -6.46 26.92
C PHE A 185 -1.48 -5.05 26.87
N SER A 186 -2.81 -4.88 26.92
CA SER A 186 -3.48 -3.57 26.93
C SER A 186 -2.98 -2.66 28.05
N GLN A 187 -2.65 -3.21 29.21
CA GLN A 187 -2.11 -2.48 30.38
C GLN A 187 -0.78 -1.74 30.13
N PHE A 188 -0.04 -2.10 29.08
CA PHE A 188 1.20 -1.42 28.71
C PHE A 188 1.00 -0.19 27.80
N PHE A 189 -0.23 0.07 27.37
CA PHE A 189 -0.55 1.25 26.59
C PHE A 189 -0.97 2.39 27.55
N PRO A 190 -0.27 3.54 27.56
CA PRO A 190 -0.56 4.63 28.43
C PRO A 190 -1.95 5.20 28.15
N THR A 191 -2.65 5.57 29.22
CA THR A 191 -3.95 6.24 29.13
C THR A 191 -3.73 7.72 29.42
N ASN A 192 -3.95 8.58 28.42
CA ASN A 192 -3.82 10.04 28.61
C ASN A 192 -5.12 10.71 29.12
N GLY A 193 -6.01 9.92 29.72
CA GLY A 193 -7.25 10.41 30.34
C GLY A 193 -8.40 10.65 29.34
N HIS A 194 -8.19 10.53 28.03
CA HIS A 194 -9.25 10.73 27.04
C HIS A 194 -9.99 9.43 26.68
N VAL A 195 -9.26 8.32 26.59
CA VAL A 195 -9.83 6.98 26.37
C VAL A 195 -9.00 6.00 27.19
N GLU A 196 -9.62 5.38 28.19
CA GLU A 196 -9.01 4.25 28.87
C GLU A 196 -9.03 3.05 27.93
N VAL A 197 -7.88 2.40 27.73
CA VAL A 197 -7.81 1.16 26.96
C VAL A 197 -8.38 0.03 27.81
N HIS A 198 -9.69 -0.18 27.71
CA HIS A 198 -10.38 -1.19 28.47
C HIS A 198 -10.02 -2.59 27.98
N ALA A 199 -9.57 -3.44 28.91
CA ALA A 199 -9.29 -4.83 28.62
C ALA A 199 -10.58 -5.68 28.46
N VAL A 200 -11.70 -5.23 29.04
CA VAL A 200 -12.96 -5.96 29.01
C VAL A 200 -14.12 -5.03 28.70
N PRO A 201 -14.62 -5.02 27.46
CA PRO A 201 -15.86 -4.31 27.12
C PRO A 201 -17.07 -4.91 27.82
N HIS A 202 -17.98 -4.07 28.31
CA HIS A 202 -19.24 -4.53 28.88
C HIS A 202 -20.23 -4.91 27.79
N PHE A 203 -20.66 -6.18 27.74
CA PHE A 203 -21.55 -6.70 26.71
C PHE A 203 -22.94 -6.03 26.64
N GLY A 204 -23.32 -5.26 27.66
CA GLY A 204 -24.56 -4.48 27.67
C GLY A 204 -24.45 -3.10 27.04
N ASP A 205 -23.25 -2.66 26.69
CA ASP A 205 -23.05 -1.34 26.11
C ASP A 205 -23.59 -1.25 24.69
N LYS A 206 -24.22 -0.13 24.37
CA LYS A 206 -24.79 0.14 23.04
C LYS A 206 -23.75 0.01 21.92
N LEU A 207 -22.49 0.40 22.15
CA LEU A 207 -21.42 0.30 21.17
C LEU A 207 -21.07 -1.17 20.88
N VAL A 208 -20.97 -1.99 21.92
CA VAL A 208 -20.73 -3.44 21.77
C VAL A 208 -21.87 -4.09 21.00
N LEU A 209 -23.12 -3.73 21.29
CA LEU A 209 -24.26 -4.22 20.52
C LEU A 209 -24.24 -3.78 19.06
N MET A 210 -23.77 -2.55 18.77
CA MET A 210 -23.60 -2.07 17.39
C MET A 210 -22.49 -2.84 16.67
N SER A 211 -21.36 -3.12 17.32
CA SER A 211 -20.26 -3.90 16.72
C SER A 211 -20.66 -5.36 16.48
N LEU A 212 -21.39 -5.98 17.41
CA LEU A 212 -21.95 -7.33 17.22
C LEU A 212 -23.01 -7.37 16.11
N GLY A 213 -23.85 -6.33 16.03
CA GLY A 213 -24.81 -6.17 14.94
C GLY A 213 -24.13 -6.03 13.58
N ALA A 214 -23.05 -5.26 13.51
CA ALA A 214 -22.23 -5.13 12.30
C ALA A 214 -21.58 -6.46 11.90
N PHE A 215 -21.02 -7.20 12.88
CA PHE A 215 -20.49 -8.55 12.65
C PHE A 215 -21.58 -9.48 12.12
N ALA A 216 -22.72 -9.58 12.81
CA ALA A 216 -23.82 -10.47 12.42
C ALA A 216 -24.32 -10.13 11.00
N THR A 217 -24.50 -8.85 10.69
CA THR A 217 -24.94 -8.39 9.37
C THR A 217 -23.92 -8.79 8.30
N GLY A 218 -22.65 -8.48 8.48
CA GLY A 218 -21.59 -8.83 7.52
C GLY A 218 -21.47 -10.34 7.31
N PHE A 219 -21.57 -11.12 8.39
CA PHE A 219 -21.51 -12.59 8.34
C PHE A 219 -22.71 -13.20 7.59
N VAL A 220 -23.93 -12.76 7.93
CA VAL A 220 -25.17 -13.27 7.30
C VAL A 220 -25.16 -12.95 5.79
N PHE A 221 -24.81 -11.73 5.40
CA PHE A 221 -24.71 -11.38 3.98
C PHE A 221 -23.63 -12.20 3.27
N ALA A 222 -22.46 -12.40 3.87
CA ALA A 222 -21.42 -13.25 3.30
C ALA A 222 -21.88 -14.71 3.15
N PHE A 223 -22.56 -15.24 4.15
CA PHE A 223 -23.09 -16.60 4.14
C PHE A 223 -24.15 -16.80 3.05
N LEU A 224 -25.14 -15.92 2.97
CA LEU A 224 -26.23 -16.03 1.99
C LEU A 224 -25.72 -15.90 0.54
N LEU A 225 -24.76 -15.03 0.32
CA LEU A 225 -24.27 -14.72 -1.02
C LEU A 225 -23.18 -15.69 -1.50
N TYR A 226 -22.33 -16.20 -0.62
CA TYR A 226 -21.12 -16.93 -1.03
C TYR A 226 -21.00 -18.36 -0.56
N PHE A 227 -21.73 -18.75 0.48
CA PHE A 227 -21.66 -20.14 0.96
C PHE A 227 -22.22 -21.11 -0.09
N GLY A 228 -21.38 -22.04 -0.53
CA GLY A 228 -21.76 -23.04 -1.55
C GLY A 228 -21.92 -22.52 -2.97
N LYS A 229 -21.52 -21.27 -3.27
CA LYS A 229 -21.57 -20.70 -4.62
C LYS A 229 -20.27 -20.95 -5.39
N ASP A 230 -20.40 -21.13 -6.70
CA ASP A 230 -19.26 -21.40 -7.60
C ASP A 230 -18.86 -20.19 -8.45
N LYS A 231 -19.65 -19.11 -8.43
CA LYS A 231 -19.41 -17.89 -9.20
C LYS A 231 -19.76 -16.66 -8.38
N GLU A 232 -19.15 -15.52 -8.73
CA GLU A 232 -19.43 -14.22 -8.14
C GLU A 232 -20.90 -13.83 -8.38
N PRO A 233 -21.73 -13.70 -7.32
CA PRO A 233 -23.14 -13.39 -7.46
C PRO A 233 -23.40 -11.91 -7.79
N ILE A 234 -22.52 -11.01 -7.30
CA ILE A 234 -22.67 -9.56 -7.46
C ILE A 234 -21.32 -8.99 -7.87
N SER A 235 -21.28 -8.33 -9.04
CA SER A 235 -20.08 -7.63 -9.50
C SER A 235 -20.37 -6.14 -9.62
N ILE A 236 -19.65 -5.33 -8.83
CA ILE A 236 -19.72 -3.87 -8.85
C ILE A 236 -18.44 -3.35 -9.50
N PRO A 237 -18.50 -2.90 -10.78
CA PRO A 237 -17.30 -2.51 -11.52
C PRO A 237 -16.48 -1.42 -10.84
N LEU A 238 -17.14 -0.48 -10.16
CA LEU A 238 -16.49 0.61 -9.44
C LEU A 238 -15.55 0.10 -8.34
N PHE A 239 -15.99 -0.87 -7.52
CA PHE A 239 -15.19 -1.43 -6.43
C PHE A 239 -14.15 -2.40 -6.96
N ARG A 240 -14.49 -3.20 -7.96
CA ARG A 240 -13.58 -4.12 -8.63
C ARG A 240 -12.40 -3.39 -9.28
N ASN A 241 -12.66 -2.26 -9.94
CA ASN A 241 -11.65 -1.41 -10.57
C ASN A 241 -11.07 -0.36 -9.60
N LYS A 242 -11.26 -0.55 -8.28
CA LYS A 242 -10.62 0.26 -7.24
C LYS A 242 -10.93 1.76 -7.36
N PHE A 243 -12.17 2.10 -7.67
CA PHE A 243 -12.63 3.47 -7.96
C PHE A 243 -11.83 4.16 -9.09
N TYR A 244 -11.17 3.39 -9.94
CA TYR A 244 -10.29 3.86 -11.02
C TYR A 244 -9.11 4.72 -10.52
N LEU A 245 -8.79 4.67 -9.21
CA LEU A 245 -7.72 5.48 -8.61
C LEU A 245 -6.36 5.17 -9.23
N ASP A 246 -6.06 3.90 -9.51
CA ASP A 246 -4.80 3.51 -10.17
C ASP A 246 -4.66 4.19 -11.54
N ILE A 247 -5.75 4.26 -12.32
CA ILE A 247 -5.78 4.88 -13.66
C ILE A 247 -5.58 6.38 -13.56
N ILE A 248 -6.30 7.03 -12.63
CA ILE A 248 -6.17 8.49 -12.39
C ILE A 248 -4.74 8.83 -11.97
N TYR A 249 -4.21 8.07 -11.01
CA TYR A 249 -2.86 8.30 -10.51
C TYR A 249 -1.80 8.09 -11.59
N GLN A 250 -1.90 6.99 -12.36
CA GLN A 250 -1.00 6.71 -13.47
C GLN A 250 -1.03 7.85 -14.51
N ARG A 251 -2.23 8.33 -14.87
CA ARG A 251 -2.37 9.43 -15.82
C ARG A 251 -1.76 10.74 -15.32
N LEU A 252 -1.98 11.07 -14.04
CA LEU A 252 -1.36 12.24 -13.42
C LEU A 252 0.16 12.15 -13.42
N VAL A 253 0.72 10.99 -13.05
CA VAL A 253 2.17 10.76 -13.04
C VAL A 253 2.74 10.88 -14.45
N THR A 254 2.10 10.24 -15.45
CA THR A 254 2.56 10.29 -16.85
C THR A 254 2.55 11.74 -17.39
N VAL A 255 1.44 12.48 -17.19
CA VAL A 255 1.35 13.88 -17.64
C VAL A 255 2.41 14.75 -16.99
N PHE A 256 2.64 14.60 -15.69
CA PHE A 256 3.68 15.34 -14.98
C PHE A 256 5.09 14.97 -15.47
N GLN A 257 5.35 13.68 -15.61
CA GLN A 257 6.64 13.15 -16.09
C GLN A 257 6.93 13.65 -17.51
N ASP A 258 5.96 13.58 -18.42
CA ASP A 258 6.11 14.02 -19.79
C ASP A 258 6.36 15.53 -19.87
N ALA A 259 5.66 16.31 -19.05
CA ALA A 259 5.88 17.78 -18.98
C ALA A 259 7.29 18.13 -18.48
N VAL A 260 7.76 17.45 -17.42
CA VAL A 260 9.12 17.64 -16.90
C VAL A 260 10.17 17.17 -17.91
N ALA A 261 9.95 16.02 -18.54
CA ALA A 261 10.85 15.51 -19.57
C ALA A 261 10.96 16.46 -20.77
N ALA A 262 9.84 17.01 -21.24
CA ALA A 262 9.82 18.01 -22.31
C ALA A 262 10.58 19.31 -21.94
N LEU A 263 10.41 19.78 -20.70
CA LEU A 263 11.13 20.94 -20.19
C LEU A 263 12.64 20.69 -20.13
N VAL A 264 13.05 19.55 -19.58
CA VAL A 264 14.48 19.18 -19.49
C VAL A 264 15.08 19.02 -20.89
N HIS A 265 14.38 18.36 -21.81
CA HIS A 265 14.81 18.20 -23.19
C HIS A 265 14.99 19.55 -23.90
N PHE A 266 14.04 20.50 -23.71
CA PHE A 266 14.18 21.87 -24.24
C PHE A 266 15.45 22.57 -23.71
N PHE A 267 15.73 22.47 -22.41
CA PHE A 267 16.95 23.04 -21.82
C PHE A 267 18.21 22.38 -22.36
N ASP A 268 18.25 21.07 -22.48
CA ASP A 268 19.39 20.31 -22.97
C ASP A 268 19.68 20.65 -24.46
N GLU A 269 18.66 20.55 -25.30
CA GLU A 269 18.81 20.72 -26.73
C GLU A 269 19.05 22.19 -27.13
N PHE A 270 18.24 23.11 -26.57
CA PHE A 270 18.30 24.51 -26.99
C PHE A 270 19.39 25.33 -26.26
N ILE A 271 19.50 25.17 -24.94
CA ILE A 271 20.45 26.00 -24.15
C ILE A 271 21.83 25.35 -24.11
N ILE A 272 21.93 24.07 -23.71
CA ILE A 272 23.24 23.43 -23.57
C ILE A 272 23.81 23.11 -24.95
N GLY A 273 23.10 22.33 -25.77
CA GLY A 273 23.54 21.95 -27.10
C GLY A 273 23.65 23.13 -28.05
N GLY A 274 22.57 23.86 -28.25
CA GLY A 274 22.48 24.94 -29.24
C GLY A 274 23.26 26.18 -28.85
N LEU A 275 22.98 26.76 -27.67
CA LEU A 275 23.59 28.07 -27.32
C LEU A 275 25.01 27.91 -26.78
N LEU A 276 25.24 27.00 -25.83
CA LEU A 276 26.55 26.87 -25.20
C LEU A 276 27.56 26.11 -26.09
N VAL A 277 27.23 24.92 -26.56
CA VAL A 277 28.16 24.08 -27.31
C VAL A 277 28.31 24.58 -28.75
N ASP A 278 27.21 24.67 -29.51
CA ASP A 278 27.24 25.10 -30.91
C ASP A 278 27.59 26.59 -31.04
N GLY A 279 27.08 27.43 -30.15
CA GLY A 279 27.42 28.85 -30.11
C GLY A 279 28.90 29.08 -29.84
N ALA A 280 29.50 28.40 -28.86
CA ALA A 280 30.93 28.46 -28.58
C ALA A 280 31.75 27.92 -29.74
N THR A 281 31.35 26.81 -30.35
CA THR A 281 32.03 26.20 -31.50
C THR A 281 31.99 27.11 -32.72
N ARG A 282 30.86 27.70 -33.06
CA ARG A 282 30.74 28.67 -34.18
C ARG A 282 31.52 29.92 -33.92
N SER A 283 31.54 30.42 -32.68
CA SER A 283 32.35 31.59 -32.29
C SER A 283 33.84 31.29 -32.45
N ALA A 284 34.33 30.16 -31.97
CA ALA A 284 35.70 29.73 -32.13
C ALA A 284 36.09 29.57 -33.60
N GLN A 285 35.20 28.95 -34.41
CA GLN A 285 35.39 28.83 -35.87
C GLN A 285 35.41 30.22 -36.55
N GLY A 286 34.55 31.14 -36.13
CA GLY A 286 34.53 32.51 -36.62
C GLY A 286 35.85 33.24 -36.36
N VAL A 287 36.34 33.18 -35.13
CA VAL A 287 37.66 33.73 -34.73
C VAL A 287 38.78 33.05 -35.52
N GLY A 288 38.76 31.73 -35.64
CA GLY A 288 39.74 30.99 -36.45
C GLY A 288 39.75 31.39 -37.92
N ASN A 289 38.60 31.62 -38.51
CA ASN A 289 38.47 32.09 -39.91
C ASN A 289 38.98 33.52 -40.09
N ILE A 290 38.74 34.39 -39.13
CA ILE A 290 39.30 35.77 -39.13
C ILE A 290 40.82 35.70 -39.05
N PHE A 291 41.36 34.93 -38.11
CA PHE A 291 42.79 34.72 -37.96
C PHE A 291 43.42 34.17 -39.26
N ARG A 292 42.77 33.18 -39.89
CA ARG A 292 43.22 32.56 -41.13
C ARG A 292 43.28 33.58 -42.28
N ARG A 293 42.29 34.48 -42.38
CA ARG A 293 42.26 35.52 -43.41
C ARG A 293 43.37 36.58 -43.21
N PHE A 294 43.64 36.97 -41.98
CA PHE A 294 44.65 38.05 -41.70
C PHE A 294 46.05 37.49 -41.54
N ALA A 295 46.25 36.35 -40.88
CA ALA A 295 47.54 35.79 -40.57
C ALA A 295 48.08 34.77 -41.58
N GLN A 296 47.18 34.10 -42.36
CA GLN A 296 47.56 33.03 -43.28
C GLN A 296 47.13 33.33 -44.72
N ASN A 297 47.32 34.59 -45.16
CA ASN A 297 46.95 35.02 -46.52
C ASN A 297 47.99 34.69 -47.61
N GLY A 298 49.09 33.98 -47.25
CA GLY A 298 50.16 33.62 -48.21
C GLY A 298 51.11 34.74 -48.53
N SER A 299 50.93 35.96 -48.00
CA SER A 299 51.77 37.08 -48.25
C SER A 299 52.98 37.17 -47.29
N LEU A 300 54.19 37.08 -47.83
CA LEU A 300 55.42 37.16 -47.04
C LEU A 300 55.49 38.47 -46.19
N SER A 301 54.98 39.56 -46.72
CA SER A 301 54.86 40.82 -46.02
C SER A 301 53.98 40.75 -44.78
N SER A 302 52.82 40.04 -44.84
CA SER A 302 51.94 39.92 -43.74
C SER A 302 52.57 39.10 -42.61
N TYR A 303 53.33 38.05 -42.93
CA TYR A 303 54.06 37.27 -41.94
C TYR A 303 55.19 38.11 -41.29
N ALA A 304 55.91 38.93 -42.04
CA ALA A 304 56.92 39.78 -41.48
C ALA A 304 56.35 40.86 -40.52
N TYR A 305 55.18 41.45 -40.87
CA TYR A 305 54.47 42.36 -39.97
C TYR A 305 54.00 41.72 -38.69
N LEU A 306 53.42 40.54 -38.79
CA LEU A 306 52.95 39.78 -37.62
C LEU A 306 54.12 39.35 -36.70
N MET A 307 55.22 38.93 -37.28
CA MET A 307 56.43 38.56 -36.54
C MET A 307 57.02 39.76 -35.84
N GLY A 308 57.09 40.99 -36.55
CA GLY A 308 57.53 42.21 -35.99
C GLY A 308 56.62 42.66 -34.81
N LEU A 309 55.35 42.62 -35.00
CA LEU A 309 54.38 42.97 -33.95
C LEU A 309 54.47 42.02 -32.73
N GLY A 310 54.63 40.72 -32.94
CA GLY A 310 54.89 39.76 -31.88
C GLY A 310 56.17 40.05 -31.10
N ALA A 311 57.28 40.39 -31.79
CA ALA A 311 58.53 40.78 -31.17
C ALA A 311 58.40 42.04 -30.30
N VAL A 312 57.71 43.06 -30.83
CA VAL A 312 57.42 44.29 -30.09
C VAL A 312 56.58 44.05 -28.84
N LEU A 313 55.51 43.20 -28.94
CA LEU A 313 54.71 42.83 -27.79
C LEU A 313 55.51 42.06 -26.72
N VAL A 314 56.36 41.14 -27.14
CA VAL A 314 57.22 40.37 -26.17
C VAL A 314 58.19 41.37 -25.48
N ILE A 315 58.83 42.24 -26.19
CA ILE A 315 59.68 43.26 -25.62
C ILE A 315 58.92 44.21 -24.67
N TYR A 316 57.72 44.65 -25.07
CA TYR A 316 56.88 45.51 -24.24
C TYR A 316 56.54 44.82 -22.94
N PHE A 317 56.03 43.55 -22.99
CA PHE A 317 55.68 42.82 -21.79
C PHE A 317 56.87 42.45 -20.90
N THR A 318 58.05 42.19 -21.50
CA THR A 318 59.24 41.84 -20.70
C THR A 318 59.89 43.07 -20.06
N VAL A 319 59.79 44.27 -20.71
CA VAL A 319 60.47 45.49 -20.22
C VAL A 319 59.51 46.40 -19.41
N PHE A 320 58.23 46.45 -19.77
CA PHE A 320 57.32 47.45 -19.23
C PHE A 320 56.17 46.83 -18.37
N ALA A 321 55.85 45.58 -18.51
CA ALA A 321 54.86 44.88 -17.64
C ALA A 321 55.58 44.17 -16.51
N LYS A 322 56.07 44.94 -15.56
CA LYS A 322 56.49 44.45 -14.26
C LYS A 322 55.40 44.71 -13.24
#